data_78b287f1d6fef6201abc3ac5000ee4e3
#
_entry.id   78b287f1d6fef6201abc3ac5000ee4e3
#
_cell.length_a   1.000
_cell.length_b   1.000
_cell.length_c   1.000
_cell.angle_alpha   90.00
_cell.angle_beta   90.00
_cell.angle_gamma   90.00
#
_symmetry.space_group_name_H-M   'P 1'
#
loop_
_entity.id
_entity.type
_entity.pdbx_description
1 polymer ?
#
loop_
_entity_poly.entity_id
_entity_poly.type
_entity_poly.pdbx_seq_one_letter_code
_entity_poly.pdbx_strand_id
1 'polypeptide(L)'
;MIRECGLEEISDGRTYRENDMVKADAAGCDGCFKCCTGMGNSIILDPYDIWLLKNFSEGTKLTFEQLLATGNVELNIVDGLILPNLSMKGQDRCAYLDADGRCRIHDVRPGICRLFPLGRVYDEKGDFSYFLQTGECAKKNLAKIKVKKWTCLRCPEKNREFVTAWHALIRTAGQKMVEHKQSGRGEKLQELAMYILNEFYVADLPEAAYDDTGITTIYESLCNKIENARESLAHF
;
A
#
# COMPACT_ATOMS: atom_id res chain seq x y z
N MET A 1 -10.15 -0.37 5.02
CA MET A 1 -10.48 1.06 5.30
C MET A 1 -11.67 1.43 4.44
N ILE A 2 -12.82 1.59 5.07
CA ILE A 2 -14.05 2.07 4.40
C ILE A 2 -14.02 3.59 4.53
N ARG A 3 -13.93 4.31 3.41
CA ARG A 3 -14.09 5.77 3.40
C ARG A 3 -15.58 6.09 3.42
N GLU A 4 -15.99 7.01 4.26
CA GLU A 4 -17.39 7.47 4.38
C GLU A 4 -17.80 8.49 3.29
N CYS A 5 -16.89 8.85 2.36
CA CYS A 5 -17.17 9.77 1.25
C CYS A 5 -17.48 9.02 -0.05
N GLY A 6 -18.44 9.52 -0.83
CA GLY A 6 -18.77 8.99 -2.14
C GLY A 6 -17.62 9.16 -3.14
N LEU A 7 -17.50 8.21 -4.07
CA LEU A 7 -16.47 8.28 -5.12
C LEU A 7 -16.59 9.59 -5.94
N GLU A 8 -17.80 10.06 -6.15
CA GLU A 8 -18.11 11.28 -6.90
C GLU A 8 -17.59 12.57 -6.23
N GLU A 9 -17.41 12.54 -4.90
CA GLU A 9 -16.93 13.70 -4.13
C GLU A 9 -15.42 13.88 -4.24
N ILE A 10 -14.68 12.78 -4.46
CA ILE A 10 -13.21 12.74 -4.42
C ILE A 10 -12.57 12.46 -5.78
N SER A 11 -13.36 12.21 -6.82
CA SER A 11 -12.87 11.81 -8.13
C SER A 11 -13.52 12.59 -9.27
N ASP A 12 -13.04 12.35 -10.48
CA ASP A 12 -13.64 12.87 -11.72
C ASP A 12 -14.90 12.09 -12.15
N GLY A 13 -15.45 11.23 -11.28
CA GLY A 13 -16.64 10.42 -11.52
C GLY A 13 -16.44 9.27 -12.50
N ARG A 14 -15.20 8.94 -12.85
CA ARG A 14 -14.86 7.89 -13.83
C ARG A 14 -14.01 6.80 -13.20
N THR A 15 -14.15 5.59 -13.73
CA THR A 15 -13.24 4.49 -13.47
C THR A 15 -12.38 4.18 -14.69
N TYR A 16 -11.19 3.68 -14.44
CA TYR A 16 -10.18 3.43 -15.47
C TYR A 16 -9.60 2.03 -15.31
N ARG A 17 -9.25 1.40 -16.44
CA ARG A 17 -8.45 0.18 -16.51
C ARG A 17 -7.02 0.53 -16.95
N GLU A 18 -6.12 -0.45 -16.95
CA GLU A 18 -4.68 -0.27 -17.21
C GLU A 18 -4.37 0.40 -18.56
N ASN A 19 -5.20 0.14 -19.57
CA ASN A 19 -5.01 0.66 -20.92
C ASN A 19 -5.70 2.00 -21.18
N ASP A 20 -6.54 2.47 -20.24
CA ASP A 20 -7.26 3.72 -20.39
C ASP A 20 -6.35 4.93 -20.21
N MET A 21 -6.74 6.03 -20.85
CA MET A 21 -6.03 7.31 -20.77
C MET A 21 -6.59 8.14 -19.61
N VAL A 22 -5.74 8.53 -18.70
CA VAL A 22 -6.06 9.37 -17.54
C VAL A 22 -5.23 10.64 -17.54
N LYS A 23 -5.77 11.75 -17.05
CA LYS A 23 -5.05 13.03 -16.89
C LYS A 23 -4.21 13.02 -15.60
N ALA A 24 -3.10 12.30 -15.60
CA ALA A 24 -2.23 12.16 -14.44
C ALA A 24 -0.80 12.61 -14.69
N ASP A 25 -0.38 12.74 -15.95
CA ASP A 25 1.02 13.05 -16.29
C ASP A 25 1.34 14.53 -16.03
N ALA A 26 2.17 14.73 -15.02
CA ALA A 26 2.66 16.05 -14.61
C ALA A 26 3.98 16.46 -15.29
N ALA A 27 4.40 15.76 -16.34
CA ALA A 27 5.73 15.91 -16.97
C ALA A 27 6.89 15.80 -15.96
N GLY A 28 6.78 14.83 -15.05
CA GLY A 28 7.66 14.66 -13.90
C GLY A 28 7.17 15.40 -12.65
N CYS A 29 7.52 14.85 -11.50
CA CYS A 29 7.20 15.41 -10.19
C CYS A 29 8.39 16.17 -9.59
N ASP A 30 9.35 16.59 -10.41
CA ASP A 30 10.57 17.27 -9.96
C ASP A 30 10.24 18.52 -9.12
N GLY A 31 10.78 18.55 -7.91
CA GLY A 31 10.56 19.63 -6.94
C GLY A 31 9.13 19.72 -6.39
N CYS A 32 8.24 18.77 -6.71
CA CYS A 32 6.90 18.69 -6.14
C CYS A 32 6.83 17.57 -5.10
N PHE A 33 6.42 17.88 -3.90
CA PHE A 33 6.28 16.94 -2.78
C PHE A 33 4.88 17.02 -2.12
N LYS A 34 3.88 17.54 -2.82
CA LYS A 34 2.52 17.71 -2.26
C LYS A 34 1.92 16.41 -1.76
N CYS A 35 2.08 15.30 -2.51
CA CYS A 35 1.63 13.97 -2.10
C CYS A 35 2.49 13.31 -1.00
N CYS A 36 3.55 13.98 -0.55
CA CYS A 36 4.43 13.54 0.53
C CYS A 36 4.29 14.43 1.77
N THR A 37 3.26 15.28 1.83
CA THR A 37 2.97 16.18 2.96
C THR A 37 1.49 16.15 3.27
N GLY A 38 1.13 16.29 4.55
CA GLY A 38 -0.26 16.30 4.99
C GLY A 38 -0.95 14.93 4.95
N MET A 39 -0.16 13.85 4.90
CA MET A 39 -0.71 12.49 4.73
C MET A 39 -1.01 11.78 6.05
N GLY A 40 -0.49 12.27 7.17
CA GLY A 40 -0.65 11.61 8.48
C GLY A 40 -0.33 10.13 8.39
N ASN A 41 -1.18 9.28 8.93
CA ASN A 41 -1.02 7.81 8.92
C ASN A 41 -1.68 7.12 7.72
N SER A 42 -2.01 7.85 6.65
CA SER A 42 -2.80 7.29 5.53
C SER A 42 -1.99 6.44 4.54
N ILE A 43 -0.66 6.51 4.58
CA ILE A 43 0.21 5.74 3.69
C ILE A 43 0.50 4.38 4.32
N ILE A 44 -0.52 3.51 4.33
CA ILE A 44 -0.40 2.15 4.83
C ILE A 44 0.38 1.31 3.81
N LEU A 45 1.33 0.53 4.33
CA LEU A 45 2.23 -0.32 3.55
C LEU A 45 1.69 -1.75 3.49
N ASP A 46 1.66 -2.33 2.31
CA ASP A 46 1.40 -3.75 2.16
C ASP A 46 2.70 -4.58 2.37
N PRO A 47 2.61 -5.91 2.47
CA PRO A 47 3.79 -6.76 2.67
C PRO A 47 4.84 -6.66 1.56
N TYR A 48 4.43 -6.41 0.32
CA TYR A 48 5.36 -6.19 -0.79
C TYR A 48 6.10 -4.85 -0.65
N ASP A 49 5.41 -3.80 -0.21
CA ASP A 49 6.03 -2.50 0.08
C ASP A 49 7.12 -2.64 1.16
N ILE A 50 6.85 -3.40 2.22
CA ILE A 50 7.83 -3.67 3.30
C ILE A 50 9.00 -4.49 2.77
N TRP A 51 8.76 -5.49 1.92
CA TRP A 51 9.84 -6.24 1.28
C TRP A 51 10.75 -5.33 0.44
N LEU A 52 10.18 -4.42 -0.35
CA LEU A 52 10.94 -3.43 -1.11
C LEU A 52 11.79 -2.54 -0.19
N LEU A 53 11.20 -1.99 0.86
CA LEU A 53 11.89 -1.11 1.79
C LEU A 53 13.01 -1.83 2.56
N LYS A 54 12.77 -3.07 3.01
CA LYS A 54 13.78 -3.89 3.70
C LYS A 54 15.00 -4.17 2.83
N ASN A 55 14.82 -4.42 1.54
CA ASN A 55 15.88 -4.94 0.68
C ASN A 55 16.54 -3.89 -0.21
N PHE A 56 15.84 -2.80 -0.55
CA PHE A 56 16.30 -1.89 -1.59
C PHE A 56 16.21 -0.40 -1.21
N SER A 57 15.77 -0.06 0.00
CA SER A 57 15.84 1.31 0.47
C SER A 57 17.27 1.63 0.92
N GLU A 58 17.80 2.74 0.42
CA GLU A 58 19.07 3.33 0.89
C GLU A 58 20.30 2.38 0.82
N GLY A 59 20.24 1.34 -0.03
CA GLY A 59 21.38 0.46 -0.32
C GLY A 59 21.75 -0.54 0.80
N THR A 60 20.93 -0.66 1.84
CA THR A 60 21.18 -1.57 2.97
C THR A 60 20.01 -2.53 3.14
N LYS A 61 20.33 -3.82 3.30
CA LYS A 61 19.33 -4.84 3.66
C LYS A 61 19.02 -4.75 5.16
N LEU A 62 17.75 -4.61 5.51
CA LEU A 62 17.28 -4.46 6.89
C LEU A 62 16.33 -5.59 7.28
N THR A 63 16.30 -5.94 8.58
CA THR A 63 15.19 -6.68 9.17
C THR A 63 13.97 -5.74 9.34
N PHE A 64 12.80 -6.30 9.66
CA PHE A 64 11.62 -5.47 9.92
C PHE A 64 11.82 -4.56 11.14
N GLU A 65 12.41 -5.07 12.21
CA GLU A 65 12.72 -4.30 13.42
C GLU A 65 13.73 -3.18 13.14
N GLN A 66 14.74 -3.46 12.32
CA GLN A 66 15.70 -2.45 11.91
C GLN A 66 15.03 -1.37 11.05
N LEU A 67 14.11 -1.74 10.14
CA LEU A 67 13.34 -0.79 9.36
C LEU A 67 12.50 0.13 10.27
N LEU A 68 11.82 -0.43 11.27
CA LEU A 68 11.10 0.37 12.27
C LEU A 68 12.06 1.27 13.08
N ALA A 69 13.22 0.77 13.47
CA ALA A 69 14.22 1.52 14.23
C ALA A 69 14.77 2.75 13.46
N THR A 70 14.68 2.77 12.12
CA THR A 70 15.02 3.99 11.34
C THR A 70 14.06 5.15 11.62
N GLY A 71 12.87 4.86 12.14
CA GLY A 71 11.78 5.82 12.33
C GLY A 71 11.18 6.34 11.03
N ASN A 72 11.47 5.72 9.87
CA ASN A 72 10.86 6.08 8.58
C ASN A 72 9.55 5.32 8.33
N VAL A 73 9.38 4.20 9.04
CA VAL A 73 8.16 3.39 9.08
C VAL A 73 7.74 3.26 10.53
N GLU A 74 6.46 3.32 10.79
CA GLU A 74 5.86 3.16 12.12
C GLU A 74 4.67 2.22 12.06
N LEU A 75 4.24 1.70 13.21
CA LEU A 75 3.05 0.86 13.33
C LEU A 75 1.84 1.71 13.69
N ASN A 76 0.72 1.41 13.05
CA ASN A 76 -0.55 2.07 13.29
C ASN A 76 -1.68 1.03 13.43
N ILE A 77 -2.74 1.40 14.15
CA ILE A 77 -3.94 0.58 14.27
C ILE A 77 -4.96 1.01 13.21
N VAL A 78 -5.28 0.11 12.30
CA VAL A 78 -6.25 0.30 11.21
C VAL A 78 -7.29 -0.80 11.27
N ASP A 79 -8.54 -0.46 11.48
CA ASP A 79 -9.65 -1.40 11.64
C ASP A 79 -9.37 -2.51 12.70
N GLY A 80 -8.60 -2.16 13.74
CA GLY A 80 -8.16 -3.06 14.81
C GLY A 80 -6.90 -3.87 14.51
N LEU A 81 -6.42 -3.88 13.27
CA LEU A 81 -5.17 -4.55 12.87
C LEU A 81 -3.97 -3.63 13.07
N ILE A 82 -2.81 -4.21 13.39
CA ILE A 82 -1.55 -3.49 13.49
C ILE A 82 -0.88 -3.54 12.11
N LEU A 83 -0.84 -2.41 11.42
CA LEU A 83 -0.28 -2.30 10.07
C LEU A 83 0.82 -1.23 10.03
N PRO A 84 1.91 -1.46 9.28
CA PRO A 84 2.93 -0.44 9.09
C PRO A 84 2.46 0.68 8.14
N ASN A 85 2.91 1.90 8.40
CA ASN A 85 2.72 3.06 7.53
C ASN A 85 4.02 3.87 7.41
N LEU A 86 4.11 4.70 6.36
CA LEU A 86 5.19 5.68 6.28
C LEU A 86 5.03 6.72 7.37
N SER A 87 6.14 6.97 8.08
CA SER A 87 6.18 7.99 9.12
C SER A 87 6.18 9.40 8.52
N MET A 88 5.41 10.31 9.12
CA MET A 88 5.45 11.73 8.83
C MET A 88 6.22 12.43 9.95
N LYS A 89 7.20 13.26 9.56
CA LYS A 89 8.06 14.01 10.50
C LYS A 89 7.83 15.50 10.31
N GLY A 90 8.11 16.29 11.29
CA GLY A 90 8.02 17.74 11.32
C GLY A 90 7.15 18.35 10.21
N GLN A 91 6.22 19.21 10.49
CA GLN A 91 5.28 19.79 9.51
C GLN A 91 4.56 18.77 8.61
N ASP A 92 4.34 17.54 9.09
CA ASP A 92 3.66 16.46 8.40
C ASP A 92 4.29 16.12 7.02
N ARG A 93 5.62 15.97 6.98
CA ARG A 93 6.39 15.59 5.79
C ARG A 93 6.83 14.13 5.86
N CYS A 94 6.72 13.41 4.75
CA CYS A 94 7.19 12.03 4.64
C CYS A 94 8.67 11.92 5.07
N ALA A 95 8.97 10.94 5.91
CA ALA A 95 10.31 10.70 6.43
C ALA A 95 11.36 10.37 5.36
N TYR A 96 10.94 9.96 4.17
CA TYR A 96 11.82 9.71 3.02
C TYR A 96 12.02 10.90 2.09
N LEU A 97 11.50 12.08 2.42
CA LEU A 97 11.87 13.30 1.70
C LEU A 97 13.24 13.80 2.14
N ASP A 98 14.10 14.11 1.17
CA ASP A 98 15.36 14.82 1.43
C ASP A 98 15.15 16.33 1.63
N ALA A 99 16.23 17.07 1.85
CA ALA A 99 16.21 18.51 2.04
C ALA A 99 15.69 19.27 0.81
N ASP A 100 15.89 18.71 -0.38
CA ASP A 100 15.49 19.32 -1.67
C ASP A 100 14.05 18.95 -2.04
N GLY A 101 13.34 18.17 -1.19
CA GLY A 101 11.98 17.71 -1.45
C GLY A 101 11.89 16.56 -2.43
N ARG A 102 12.97 15.78 -2.61
CA ARG A 102 12.98 14.58 -3.45
C ARG A 102 12.77 13.34 -2.62
N CYS A 103 12.11 12.36 -3.19
CA CYS A 103 11.87 11.06 -2.54
C CYS A 103 13.13 10.18 -2.65
N ARG A 104 13.76 9.86 -1.52
CA ARG A 104 14.95 8.99 -1.45
C ARG A 104 14.69 7.54 -1.87
N ILE A 105 13.44 7.11 -1.79
CA ILE A 105 13.00 5.76 -2.18
C ILE A 105 12.16 5.76 -3.47
N HIS A 106 12.37 6.74 -4.37
CA HIS A 106 11.50 6.93 -5.54
C HIS A 106 11.33 5.66 -6.38
N ASP A 107 12.41 4.90 -6.59
CA ASP A 107 12.39 3.68 -7.42
C ASP A 107 11.69 2.51 -6.73
N VAL A 108 11.72 2.47 -5.41
CA VAL A 108 11.09 1.44 -4.57
C VAL A 108 9.94 2.00 -3.73
N ARG A 109 9.36 3.12 -4.17
CA ARG A 109 8.24 3.76 -3.48
C ARG A 109 7.06 2.82 -3.35
N PRO A 110 6.31 2.89 -2.25
CA PRO A 110 5.12 2.08 -2.01
C PRO A 110 4.08 2.16 -3.12
N GLY A 111 3.29 1.10 -3.26
CA GLY A 111 2.26 0.99 -4.29
C GLY A 111 1.27 2.16 -4.28
N ILE A 112 0.82 2.61 -3.11
CA ILE A 112 -0.05 3.78 -2.99
C ILE A 112 0.62 5.07 -3.48
N CYS A 113 1.91 5.26 -3.23
CA CYS A 113 2.67 6.41 -3.72
C CYS A 113 2.85 6.36 -5.25
N ARG A 114 2.96 5.16 -5.84
CA ARG A 114 3.03 4.97 -7.30
C ARG A 114 1.71 5.31 -7.99
N LEU A 115 0.60 5.01 -7.33
CA LEU A 115 -0.72 5.27 -7.87
C LEU A 115 -1.05 6.75 -7.93
N PHE A 116 -0.70 7.51 -6.89
CA PHE A 116 -1.12 8.91 -6.76
C PHE A 116 -0.90 9.72 -8.06
N PRO A 117 -1.86 10.49 -8.54
CA PRO A 117 -3.16 10.83 -7.93
C PRO A 117 -4.28 9.81 -8.21
N LEU A 118 -3.98 8.60 -8.65
CA LEU A 118 -4.98 7.56 -8.80
C LEU A 118 -5.24 6.87 -7.46
N GLY A 119 -6.48 6.38 -7.30
CA GLY A 119 -6.88 5.45 -6.25
C GLY A 119 -7.41 4.16 -6.85
N ARG A 120 -7.70 3.16 -6.00
CA ARG A 120 -8.39 1.92 -6.36
C ARG A 120 -9.78 1.92 -5.77
N VAL A 121 -10.78 1.50 -6.55
CA VAL A 121 -12.13 1.19 -6.08
C VAL A 121 -12.41 -0.28 -6.40
N TYR A 122 -12.84 -1.02 -5.40
CA TYR A 122 -13.11 -2.46 -5.50
C TYR A 122 -14.60 -2.68 -5.72
N ASP A 123 -14.93 -3.60 -6.63
CA ASP A 123 -16.31 -4.04 -6.87
C ASP A 123 -16.74 -5.15 -5.89
N GLU A 124 -17.99 -5.59 -6.02
CA GLU A 124 -18.56 -6.64 -5.18
C GLU A 124 -17.85 -8.01 -5.33
N LYS A 125 -17.21 -8.24 -6.46
CA LYS A 125 -16.44 -9.46 -6.75
C LYS A 125 -15.01 -9.40 -6.22
N GLY A 126 -14.60 -8.23 -5.69
CA GLY A 126 -13.26 -7.98 -5.17
C GLY A 126 -12.24 -7.56 -6.21
N ASP A 127 -12.62 -7.47 -7.51
CA ASP A 127 -11.76 -6.86 -8.53
C ASP A 127 -11.77 -5.33 -8.39
N PHE A 128 -10.77 -4.65 -8.93
CA PHE A 128 -10.69 -3.20 -8.82
C PHE A 128 -10.55 -2.48 -10.16
N SER A 129 -10.99 -1.24 -10.14
CA SER A 129 -10.68 -0.22 -11.14
C SER A 129 -9.93 0.92 -10.51
N TYR A 130 -9.27 1.73 -11.33
CA TYR A 130 -8.65 2.96 -10.85
C TYR A 130 -9.63 4.12 -10.97
N PHE A 131 -9.48 5.14 -10.14
CA PHE A 131 -10.16 6.42 -10.27
C PHE A 131 -9.15 7.56 -10.11
N LEU A 132 -9.41 8.70 -10.72
CA LEU A 132 -8.57 9.89 -10.59
C LEU A 132 -9.08 10.75 -9.43
N GLN A 133 -8.24 10.95 -8.42
CA GLN A 133 -8.51 11.87 -7.32
C GLN A 133 -8.44 13.32 -7.84
N THR A 134 -9.47 14.12 -7.55
CA THR A 134 -9.53 15.52 -7.94
C THR A 134 -9.08 16.42 -6.79
N GLY A 135 -8.35 17.49 -7.12
CA GLY A 135 -7.87 18.46 -6.12
C GLY A 135 -6.62 18.06 -5.34
N GLU A 136 -6.20 16.80 -5.41
CA GLU A 136 -5.06 16.29 -4.62
C GLU A 136 -3.69 16.62 -5.25
N CYS A 137 -3.58 16.58 -6.57
CA CYS A 137 -2.35 16.95 -7.26
C CYS A 137 -2.24 18.47 -7.39
N ALA A 138 -1.14 19.05 -6.92
CA ALA A 138 -0.89 20.49 -7.02
C ALA A 138 -0.57 20.97 -8.45
N LYS A 139 -0.16 20.06 -9.32
CA LYS A 139 0.17 20.40 -10.72
C LYS A 139 -1.12 20.62 -11.53
N LYS A 140 -1.11 21.67 -12.35
CA LYS A 140 -2.19 22.01 -13.29
C LYS A 140 -1.86 21.53 -14.70
N ASN A 141 -2.90 21.41 -15.55
CA ASN A 141 -2.73 21.05 -16.98
C ASN A 141 -2.05 19.70 -17.20
N LEU A 142 -2.45 18.69 -16.42
CA LEU A 142 -1.90 17.34 -16.56
C LEU A 142 -2.16 16.77 -17.97
N ALA A 143 -1.15 16.17 -18.57
CA ALA A 143 -1.28 15.47 -19.84
C ALA A 143 -1.95 14.10 -19.66
N LYS A 144 -2.48 13.56 -20.75
CA LYS A 144 -3.05 12.20 -20.75
C LYS A 144 -1.95 11.17 -20.88
N ILE A 145 -2.00 10.15 -20.01
CA ILE A 145 -1.13 8.99 -20.02
C ILE A 145 -1.94 7.72 -19.81
N LYS A 146 -1.50 6.58 -20.35
CA LYS A 146 -2.11 5.29 -20.00
C LYS A 146 -1.85 4.96 -18.52
N VAL A 147 -2.85 4.45 -17.81
CA VAL A 147 -2.74 4.06 -16.39
C VAL A 147 -1.52 3.17 -16.17
N LYS A 148 -1.30 2.12 -16.96
CA LYS A 148 -0.14 1.23 -16.84
C LYS A 148 1.21 1.92 -17.01
N LYS A 149 1.28 2.99 -17.81
CA LYS A 149 2.50 3.79 -17.97
C LYS A 149 2.73 4.72 -16.80
N TRP A 150 1.64 5.27 -16.24
CA TRP A 150 1.71 6.13 -15.06
C TRP A 150 2.17 5.36 -13.83
N THR A 151 1.52 4.23 -13.54
CA THR A 151 1.85 3.41 -12.36
C THR A 151 3.23 2.78 -12.43
N CYS A 152 3.71 2.53 -13.65
CA CYS A 152 5.03 1.92 -13.90
C CYS A 152 5.29 0.69 -13.01
N LEU A 153 4.26 -0.16 -12.85
CA LEU A 153 4.35 -1.37 -12.04
C LEU A 153 5.13 -2.45 -12.81
N ARG A 154 6.07 -3.07 -12.13
CA ARG A 154 6.67 -4.32 -12.60
C ARG A 154 5.71 -5.47 -12.34
N CYS A 155 5.69 -6.45 -13.24
CA CYS A 155 4.81 -7.63 -13.15
C CYS A 155 3.35 -7.25 -12.83
N PRO A 156 2.69 -6.40 -13.64
CA PRO A 156 1.41 -5.77 -13.29
C PRO A 156 0.29 -6.78 -13.04
N GLU A 157 0.31 -7.92 -13.73
CA GLU A 157 -0.67 -9.00 -13.54
C GLU A 157 -0.51 -9.66 -12.16
N LYS A 158 0.71 -10.00 -11.79
CA LYS A 158 1.02 -10.55 -10.47
C LYS A 158 0.77 -9.54 -9.34
N ASN A 159 1.07 -8.26 -9.58
CA ASN A 159 0.69 -7.20 -8.66
C ASN A 159 -0.83 -7.14 -8.47
N ARG A 160 -1.62 -7.24 -9.54
CA ARG A 160 -3.09 -7.25 -9.45
C ARG A 160 -3.59 -8.44 -8.64
N GLU A 161 -3.08 -9.66 -8.91
CA GLU A 161 -3.42 -10.88 -8.16
C GLU A 161 -3.16 -10.67 -6.66
N PHE A 162 -1.94 -10.25 -6.31
CA PHE A 162 -1.54 -10.01 -4.93
C PHE A 162 -2.41 -8.93 -4.25
N VAL A 163 -2.55 -7.75 -4.86
CA VAL A 163 -3.29 -6.64 -4.25
C VAL A 163 -4.76 -6.99 -4.02
N THR A 164 -5.37 -7.72 -4.96
CA THR A 164 -6.76 -8.20 -4.82
C THR A 164 -6.87 -9.20 -3.67
N ALA A 165 -5.96 -10.17 -3.60
CA ALA A 165 -5.94 -11.17 -2.54
C ALA A 165 -5.68 -10.53 -1.17
N TRP A 166 -4.72 -9.61 -1.09
CA TRP A 166 -4.39 -8.88 0.13
C TRP A 166 -5.57 -8.04 0.64
N HIS A 167 -6.20 -7.27 -0.26
CA HIS A 167 -7.38 -6.49 0.10
C HIS A 167 -8.50 -7.37 0.67
N ALA A 168 -8.77 -8.53 0.05
CA ALA A 168 -9.78 -9.46 0.54
C ALA A 168 -9.44 -10.03 1.92
N LEU A 169 -8.15 -10.39 2.16
CA LEU A 169 -7.69 -10.89 3.45
C LEU A 169 -7.88 -9.84 4.56
N ILE A 170 -7.39 -8.61 4.34
CA ILE A 170 -7.47 -7.52 5.33
C ILE A 170 -8.92 -7.13 5.61
N ARG A 171 -9.79 -7.13 4.60
CA ARG A 171 -11.22 -6.91 4.78
C ARG A 171 -11.85 -7.99 5.66
N THR A 172 -11.54 -9.27 5.43
CA THR A 172 -12.04 -10.38 6.24
C THR A 172 -11.50 -10.30 7.68
N ALA A 173 -10.21 -10.03 7.85
CA ALA A 173 -9.63 -9.85 9.18
C ALA A 173 -10.28 -8.67 9.93
N GLY A 174 -10.49 -7.54 9.29
CA GLY A 174 -11.19 -6.39 9.87
C GLY A 174 -12.63 -6.70 10.28
N GLN A 175 -13.37 -7.50 9.49
CA GLN A 175 -14.71 -7.95 9.87
C GLN A 175 -14.67 -8.80 11.14
N LYS A 176 -13.74 -9.75 11.25
CA LYS A 176 -13.54 -10.55 12.46
C LYS A 176 -13.13 -9.70 13.67
N MET A 177 -12.34 -8.66 13.48
CA MET A 177 -12.03 -7.71 14.56
C MET A 177 -13.30 -7.06 15.12
N VAL A 178 -14.23 -6.64 14.24
CA VAL A 178 -15.53 -6.09 14.66
C VAL A 178 -16.36 -7.13 15.42
N GLU A 179 -16.46 -8.37 14.92
CA GLU A 179 -17.18 -9.47 15.56
C GLU A 179 -16.64 -9.80 16.96
N HIS A 180 -15.31 -9.91 17.09
CA HIS A 180 -14.66 -10.17 18.38
C HIS A 180 -14.86 -9.02 19.38
N LYS A 181 -14.79 -7.77 18.91
CA LYS A 181 -15.06 -6.60 19.74
C LYS A 181 -16.49 -6.61 20.27
N GLN A 182 -17.46 -6.88 19.40
CA GLN A 182 -18.87 -6.96 19.78
C GLN A 182 -19.17 -8.11 20.75
N SER A 183 -18.44 -9.24 20.63
CA SER A 183 -18.58 -10.43 21.47
C SER A 183 -17.78 -10.35 22.77
N GLY A 184 -17.04 -9.26 23.03
CA GLY A 184 -16.22 -9.10 24.23
C GLY A 184 -14.99 -10.01 24.28
N ARG A 185 -14.55 -10.59 23.15
CA ARG A 185 -13.41 -11.52 23.05
C ARG A 185 -12.09 -10.75 22.82
N GLY A 186 -11.65 -9.98 23.83
CA GLY A 186 -10.47 -9.14 23.75
C GLY A 186 -9.17 -9.87 23.41
N GLU A 187 -8.98 -11.09 23.92
CA GLU A 187 -7.81 -11.93 23.65
C GLU A 187 -7.70 -12.27 22.15
N LYS A 188 -8.82 -12.57 21.49
CA LYS A 188 -8.87 -12.85 20.06
C LYS A 188 -8.52 -11.64 19.19
N LEU A 189 -8.82 -10.44 19.65
CA LEU A 189 -8.41 -9.21 18.96
C LEU A 189 -6.88 -9.09 18.90
N GLN A 190 -6.21 -9.29 20.03
CA GLN A 190 -4.76 -9.22 20.09
C GLN A 190 -4.12 -10.36 19.30
N GLU A 191 -4.64 -11.58 19.44
CA GLU A 191 -4.15 -12.76 18.72
C GLU A 191 -4.20 -12.56 17.21
N LEU A 192 -5.33 -12.10 16.67
CA LEU A 192 -5.49 -11.84 15.24
C LEU A 192 -4.60 -10.70 14.74
N ALA A 193 -4.51 -9.60 15.49
CA ALA A 193 -3.65 -8.47 15.11
C ALA A 193 -2.18 -8.89 15.04
N MET A 194 -1.71 -9.65 16.05
CA MET A 194 -0.35 -10.18 16.08
C MET A 194 -0.09 -11.24 15.02
N TYR A 195 -1.08 -12.08 14.69
CA TYR A 195 -0.98 -13.05 13.62
C TYR A 195 -0.71 -12.37 12.28
N ILE A 196 -1.53 -11.36 11.91
CA ILE A 196 -1.34 -10.62 10.64
C ILE A 196 0.02 -9.91 10.63
N LEU A 197 0.42 -9.26 11.72
CA LEU A 197 1.71 -8.57 11.80
C LEU A 197 2.88 -9.55 11.62
N ASN A 198 2.87 -10.65 12.36
CA ASN A 198 3.97 -11.62 12.34
C ASN A 198 4.07 -12.33 10.98
N GLU A 199 2.95 -12.82 10.45
CA GLU A 199 2.94 -13.60 9.22
C GLU A 199 3.35 -12.79 7.99
N PHE A 200 2.96 -11.53 7.91
CA PHE A 200 3.13 -10.74 6.69
C PHE A 200 4.23 -9.69 6.73
N TYR A 201 4.69 -9.29 7.92
CA TYR A 201 5.67 -8.22 8.04
C TYR A 201 6.95 -8.62 8.78
N VAL A 202 6.82 -9.45 9.82
CA VAL A 202 7.98 -9.94 10.59
C VAL A 202 8.60 -11.16 9.92
N ALA A 203 7.79 -12.16 9.53
CA ALA A 203 8.28 -13.36 8.88
C ALA A 203 8.98 -13.03 7.54
N ASP A 204 10.13 -13.66 7.34
CA ASP A 204 10.90 -13.43 6.13
C ASP A 204 10.22 -13.98 4.87
N LEU A 205 10.40 -13.25 3.78
CA LEU A 205 10.10 -13.68 2.42
C LEU A 205 11.36 -14.27 1.77
N PRO A 206 11.23 -15.06 0.70
CA PRO A 206 12.38 -15.58 -0.04
C PRO A 206 13.34 -14.46 -0.46
N GLU A 207 14.63 -14.79 -0.51
CA GLU A 207 15.59 -13.88 -1.12
C GLU A 207 15.33 -13.80 -2.63
N ALA A 208 15.24 -12.59 -3.14
CA ALA A 208 14.97 -12.36 -4.55
C ALA A 208 15.63 -11.06 -5.02
N ALA A 209 16.05 -11.05 -6.29
CA ALA A 209 16.57 -9.85 -6.94
C ALA A 209 15.43 -8.85 -7.26
N TYR A 210 15.81 -7.58 -7.46
CA TYR A 210 14.85 -6.56 -7.91
C TYR A 210 14.73 -6.56 -9.44
N ASP A 211 14.35 -7.71 -9.99
CA ASP A 211 14.03 -7.92 -11.41
C ASP A 211 12.66 -8.61 -11.54
N ASP A 212 12.21 -8.82 -12.76
CA ASP A 212 10.85 -9.34 -12.98
C ASP A 212 10.68 -10.79 -12.49
N THR A 213 11.75 -11.61 -12.51
CA THR A 213 11.72 -12.97 -11.98
C THR A 213 11.62 -12.98 -10.46
N GLY A 214 12.49 -12.23 -9.79
CA GLY A 214 12.48 -12.13 -8.34
C GLY A 214 11.19 -11.52 -7.80
N ILE A 215 10.69 -10.46 -8.43
CA ILE A 215 9.42 -9.83 -8.07
C ILE A 215 8.25 -10.80 -8.24
N THR A 216 8.23 -11.61 -9.31
CA THR A 216 7.22 -12.66 -9.53
C THR A 216 7.25 -13.66 -8.38
N THR A 217 8.44 -14.14 -8.00
CA THR A 217 8.63 -15.07 -6.87
C THR A 217 8.07 -14.51 -5.56
N ILE A 218 8.30 -13.23 -5.29
CA ILE A 218 7.76 -12.58 -4.07
C ILE A 218 6.25 -12.50 -4.11
N TYR A 219 5.64 -12.09 -5.23
CA TYR A 219 4.17 -12.04 -5.32
C TYR A 219 3.55 -13.44 -5.16
N GLU A 220 4.12 -14.47 -5.75
CA GLU A 220 3.65 -15.84 -5.60
C GLU A 220 3.77 -16.34 -4.16
N SER A 221 4.89 -16.05 -3.49
CA SER A 221 5.08 -16.36 -2.07
C SER A 221 4.04 -15.65 -1.19
N LEU A 222 3.77 -14.37 -1.44
CA LEU A 222 2.78 -13.61 -0.72
C LEU A 222 1.35 -14.13 -0.97
N CYS A 223 1.01 -14.48 -2.21
CA CYS A 223 -0.30 -15.07 -2.53
C CYS A 223 -0.51 -16.41 -1.81
N ASN A 224 0.52 -17.27 -1.77
CA ASN A 224 0.46 -18.53 -1.02
C ASN A 224 0.27 -18.30 0.49
N LYS A 225 1.01 -17.34 1.08
CA LYS A 225 0.81 -16.95 2.49
C LYS A 225 -0.61 -16.44 2.75
N ILE A 226 -1.19 -15.65 1.83
CA ILE A 226 -2.56 -15.15 1.94
C ILE A 226 -3.57 -16.31 1.91
N GLU A 227 -3.38 -17.32 1.06
CA GLU A 227 -4.27 -18.48 0.99
C GLU A 227 -4.25 -19.26 2.30
N ASN A 228 -3.07 -19.58 2.83
CA ASN A 228 -2.91 -20.24 4.14
C ASN A 228 -3.53 -19.40 5.28
N ALA A 229 -3.36 -18.07 5.24
CA ALA A 229 -3.93 -17.19 6.24
C ALA A 229 -5.47 -17.14 6.18
N ARG A 230 -6.08 -17.27 5.00
CA ARG A 230 -7.55 -17.38 4.87
C ARG A 230 -8.11 -18.62 5.56
N GLU A 231 -7.42 -19.74 5.43
CA GLU A 231 -7.79 -20.97 6.16
C GLU A 231 -7.65 -20.76 7.67
N SER A 232 -6.54 -20.18 8.11
CA SER A 232 -6.29 -19.87 9.52
C SER A 232 -7.34 -18.92 10.10
N LEU A 233 -7.77 -17.92 9.33
CA LEU A 233 -8.81 -16.98 9.75
C LEU A 233 -10.16 -17.66 10.04
N ALA A 234 -10.45 -18.82 9.47
CA ALA A 234 -11.67 -19.56 9.79
C ALA A 234 -11.71 -20.04 11.25
N HIS A 235 -10.56 -20.14 11.92
CA HIS A 235 -10.42 -20.60 13.30
C HIS A 235 -10.36 -19.46 14.34
N PHE A 236 -10.23 -18.22 13.90
CA PHE A 236 -10.40 -17.03 14.73
C PHE A 236 -11.90 -16.70 14.85
#